data_1071d6deae70ab73931e089603982353
#
_entry.id   1071d6deae70ab73931e089603982353
#
_cell.length_a   1.000
_cell.length_b   1.000
_cell.length_c   1.000
_cell.angle_alpha   90.00
_cell.angle_beta   90.00
_cell.angle_gamma   90.00
#
_symmetry.space_group_name_H-M   'P 1'
#
loop_
_entity.id
_entity.type
_entity.pdbx_description
1 polymer ?
#
loop_
_entity_poly.entity_id
_entity_poly.type
_entity_poly.pdbx_seq_one_letter_code
_entity_poly.pdbx_strand_id
1 'polypeptide(L)'
;MAFISKKRKVADTKVDANKSYSLKEASNLVKQITTCKFDASVDLHIRLGVDPKKADQAIRGTVTLPHGTGKTKKVLVLCTPEKEAEAKNAGADFVGLEEFVTKIEGGWVDVDVIIATPSVMPKIGKLGKVLGPRNLMPNPKTGTVTNDVAAAINDVKGGKIAFKVDKVGIVHASIGRVSFAPEKIAENSQELLNAIIKAKPSSSKGTYLKGISMASTMSPGIAIDTKAFVN
;
A
#
# COMPACT_ATOMS: atom_id res chain seq x y z
N MET A 1 2.49 33.58 -8.52
CA MET A 1 2.29 32.87 -7.24
C MET A 1 1.17 31.85 -7.43
N ALA A 2 1.35 30.60 -6.95
CA ALA A 2 0.28 29.62 -7.01
C ALA A 2 -0.89 30.03 -6.08
N PHE A 3 -2.12 29.88 -6.57
CA PHE A 3 -3.30 30.17 -5.77
C PHE A 3 -3.50 29.11 -4.69
N ILE A 4 -3.45 29.50 -3.42
CA ILE A 4 -3.69 28.63 -2.27
C ILE A 4 -5.13 28.82 -1.81
N SER A 5 -5.92 27.75 -1.78
CA SER A 5 -7.32 27.80 -1.36
C SER A 5 -7.47 28.21 0.12
N LYS A 6 -8.59 28.84 0.47
CA LYS A 6 -8.87 29.25 1.86
C LYS A 6 -8.78 28.07 2.84
N LYS A 7 -9.29 26.90 2.47
CA LYS A 7 -9.22 25.69 3.29
C LYS A 7 -7.79 25.22 3.53
N ARG A 8 -6.94 25.29 2.51
CA ARG A 8 -5.52 24.93 2.64
C ARG A 8 -4.78 25.89 3.56
N LYS A 9 -5.05 27.18 3.47
CA LYS A 9 -4.46 28.19 4.40
C LYS A 9 -4.78 27.87 5.86
N VAL A 10 -6.05 27.52 6.16
CA VAL A 10 -6.45 27.12 7.53
C VAL A 10 -5.78 25.82 7.97
N ALA A 11 -5.58 24.87 7.08
CA ALA A 11 -4.85 23.64 7.43
C ALA A 11 -3.37 23.92 7.68
N ASP A 12 -2.75 24.78 6.86
CA ASP A 12 -1.33 25.16 6.98
C ASP A 12 -1.04 25.91 8.30
N THR A 13 -1.98 26.69 8.85
CA THR A 13 -1.79 27.36 10.16
C THR A 13 -1.77 26.40 11.34
N LYS A 14 -2.28 25.17 11.18
CA LYS A 14 -2.30 24.14 12.24
C LYS A 14 -1.05 23.25 12.25
N VAL A 15 -0.26 23.30 11.19
CA VAL A 15 0.95 22.47 11.04
C VAL A 15 2.17 23.37 10.97
N ASP A 16 3.08 23.22 11.93
CA ASP A 16 4.39 23.86 11.85
C ASP A 16 5.30 23.03 10.94
N ALA A 17 5.69 23.59 9.81
CA ALA A 17 6.54 22.93 8.82
C ALA A 17 7.96 22.62 9.34
N ASN A 18 8.43 23.34 10.36
CA ASN A 18 9.76 23.18 10.93
C ASN A 18 9.81 22.19 12.11
N LYS A 19 8.63 21.75 12.57
CA LYS A 19 8.53 20.81 13.71
C LYS A 19 8.37 19.37 13.22
N SER A 20 9.12 18.45 13.82
CA SER A 20 8.89 17.01 13.69
C SER A 20 7.97 16.54 14.82
N TYR A 21 6.95 15.76 14.47
CA TYR A 21 5.91 15.28 15.36
C TYR A 21 6.12 13.79 15.68
N SER A 22 5.67 13.35 16.84
CA SER A 22 5.56 11.92 17.14
C SER A 22 4.44 11.26 16.30
N LEU A 23 4.47 9.94 16.13
CA LEU A 23 3.40 9.23 15.39
C LEU A 23 2.01 9.47 15.98
N LYS A 24 1.90 9.49 17.30
CA LYS A 24 0.63 9.74 18.00
C LYS A 24 0.12 11.17 17.76
N GLU A 25 0.98 12.17 17.87
CA GLU A 25 0.62 13.55 17.58
C GLU A 25 0.24 13.73 16.10
N ALA A 26 1.02 13.17 15.17
CA ALA A 26 0.74 13.23 13.74
C ALA A 26 -0.61 12.59 13.38
N SER A 27 -0.95 11.45 13.99
CA SER A 27 -2.24 10.77 13.79
C SER A 27 -3.44 11.60 14.28
N ASN A 28 -3.29 12.33 15.38
CA ASN A 28 -4.32 13.27 15.85
C ASN A 28 -4.42 14.48 14.94
N LEU A 29 -3.28 15.05 14.55
CA LEU A 29 -3.21 16.26 13.75
C LEU A 29 -3.76 16.06 12.34
N VAL A 30 -3.49 14.91 11.70
CA VAL A 30 -3.99 14.60 10.34
C VAL A 30 -5.51 14.66 10.26
N LYS A 31 -6.23 14.25 11.31
CA LYS A 31 -7.69 14.35 11.38
C LYS A 31 -8.17 15.79 11.45
N GLN A 32 -7.46 16.64 12.20
CA GLN A 32 -7.82 18.06 12.40
C GLN A 32 -7.57 18.93 11.17
N ILE A 33 -6.60 18.54 10.34
CA ILE A 33 -6.22 19.30 9.12
C ILE A 33 -6.92 18.82 7.86
N THR A 34 -7.63 17.69 7.94
CA THR A 34 -8.38 17.15 6.80
C THR A 34 -9.54 18.08 6.47
N THR A 35 -9.58 18.55 5.22
CA THR A 35 -10.58 19.51 4.74
C THR A 35 -11.60 18.91 3.79
N CYS A 36 -11.44 17.63 3.44
CA CYS A 36 -12.32 16.89 2.53
C CYS A 36 -13.65 16.55 3.22
N LYS A 37 -14.75 16.51 2.44
CA LYS A 37 -16.08 16.11 2.92
C LYS A 37 -16.31 14.58 2.87
N PHE A 38 -15.43 13.86 2.18
CA PHE A 38 -15.45 12.40 2.08
C PHE A 38 -14.43 11.78 3.02
N ASP A 39 -14.57 10.51 3.31
CA ASP A 39 -13.60 9.76 4.13
C ASP A 39 -12.27 9.60 3.39
N ALA A 40 -11.35 10.54 3.67
CA ALA A 40 -10.08 10.62 2.98
C ALA A 40 -9.12 9.50 3.41
N SER A 41 -8.27 9.03 2.49
CA SER A 41 -7.17 8.14 2.83
C SER A 41 -6.12 8.90 3.63
N VAL A 42 -5.50 8.21 4.58
CA VAL A 42 -4.29 8.65 5.28
C VAL A 42 -3.12 7.87 4.70
N ASP A 43 -2.16 8.61 4.16
CA ASP A 43 -1.01 8.04 3.46
C ASP A 43 0.28 8.38 4.21
N LEU A 44 1.19 7.42 4.26
CA LEU A 44 2.53 7.58 4.81
C LEU A 44 3.54 7.58 3.66
N HIS A 45 4.43 8.57 3.67
CA HIS A 45 5.48 8.75 2.70
C HIS A 45 6.82 8.66 3.40
N ILE A 46 7.66 7.70 3.00
CA ILE A 46 8.92 7.39 3.67
C ILE A 46 10.05 7.53 2.67
N ARG A 47 10.87 8.55 2.86
CA ARG A 47 12.07 8.78 2.06
C ARG A 47 13.21 7.93 2.58
N LEU A 48 13.72 7.04 1.73
CA LEU A 48 14.78 6.10 2.05
C LEU A 48 16.13 6.56 1.48
N GLY A 49 17.21 6.14 2.14
CA GLY A 49 18.59 6.35 1.68
C GLY A 49 19.06 5.23 0.74
N VAL A 50 18.28 4.91 -0.29
CA VAL A 50 18.59 3.85 -1.27
C VAL A 50 18.65 4.43 -2.68
N ASP A 51 19.37 3.75 -3.56
CA ASP A 51 19.41 4.05 -5.00
C ASP A 51 18.46 3.10 -5.74
N PRO A 52 17.29 3.56 -6.18
CA PRO A 52 16.29 2.71 -6.83
C PRO A 52 16.70 2.20 -8.21
N LYS A 53 17.78 2.74 -8.80
CA LYS A 53 18.35 2.27 -10.07
C LYS A 53 19.08 0.94 -9.92
N LYS A 54 19.57 0.63 -8.72
CA LYS A 54 20.23 -0.64 -8.41
C LYS A 54 19.21 -1.70 -8.05
N ALA A 55 19.26 -2.84 -8.71
CA ALA A 55 18.28 -3.92 -8.54
C ALA A 55 18.26 -4.49 -7.10
N ASP A 56 19.43 -4.53 -6.44
CA ASP A 56 19.60 -4.97 -5.05
C ASP A 56 19.11 -3.95 -4.00
N GLN A 57 18.93 -2.68 -4.38
CA GLN A 57 18.36 -1.63 -3.53
C GLN A 57 16.91 -1.29 -3.86
N ALA A 58 16.31 -1.99 -4.82
CA ALA A 58 14.89 -1.84 -5.16
C ALA A 58 14.01 -2.56 -4.12
N ILE A 59 13.69 -1.85 -3.03
CA ILE A 59 12.89 -2.39 -1.94
C ILE A 59 11.44 -2.56 -2.40
N ARG A 60 10.93 -3.76 -2.17
CA ARG A 60 9.51 -4.10 -2.29
C ARG A 60 9.15 -5.17 -1.27
N GLY A 61 7.96 -5.09 -0.76
CA GLY A 61 7.48 -6.06 0.22
C GLY A 61 5.98 -5.94 0.43
N THR A 62 5.52 -6.69 1.40
CA THR A 62 4.14 -6.65 1.88
C THR A 62 4.13 -6.50 3.38
N VAL A 63 3.09 -5.89 3.90
CA VAL A 63 2.80 -5.80 5.32
C VAL A 63 1.31 -6.00 5.53
N THR A 64 0.95 -6.73 6.57
CA THR A 64 -0.43 -6.87 7.00
C THR A 64 -0.69 -5.83 8.09
N LEU A 65 -1.61 -4.91 7.81
CA LEU A 65 -1.98 -3.88 8.77
C LEU A 65 -2.95 -4.44 9.80
N PRO A 66 -2.72 -4.28 11.10
CA PRO A 66 -3.57 -4.86 12.15
C PRO A 66 -5.03 -4.37 12.08
N HIS A 67 -5.25 -3.14 11.62
CA HIS A 67 -6.59 -2.55 11.49
C HIS A 67 -7.06 -2.45 10.03
N GLY A 68 -6.34 -3.07 9.09
CA GLY A 68 -6.64 -2.98 7.66
C GLY A 68 -6.49 -1.57 7.10
N THR A 69 -6.95 -1.38 5.86
CA THR A 69 -6.91 -0.09 5.15
C THR A 69 -8.24 0.67 5.13
N GLY A 70 -9.33 0.05 5.64
CA GLY A 70 -10.69 0.61 5.56
C GLY A 70 -11.30 0.61 4.15
N LYS A 71 -10.71 -0.17 3.22
CA LYS A 71 -11.27 -0.42 1.89
C LYS A 71 -11.61 -1.89 1.74
N THR A 72 -12.82 -2.19 1.29
CA THR A 72 -13.17 -3.51 0.77
C THR A 72 -12.53 -3.69 -0.59
N LYS A 73 -11.67 -4.70 -0.74
CA LYS A 73 -10.98 -4.99 -2.00
C LYS A 73 -11.73 -6.07 -2.76
N LYS A 74 -11.96 -5.85 -4.05
CA LYS A 74 -12.45 -6.88 -4.97
C LYS A 74 -11.31 -7.80 -5.37
N VAL A 75 -11.43 -9.08 -5.04
CA VAL A 75 -10.40 -10.09 -5.28
C VAL A 75 -10.81 -11.01 -6.41
N LEU A 76 -9.99 -11.06 -7.46
CA LEU A 76 -10.09 -12.05 -8.53
C LEU A 76 -9.07 -13.16 -8.28
N VAL A 77 -9.52 -14.40 -8.35
CA VAL A 77 -8.66 -15.59 -8.24
C VAL A 77 -8.60 -16.29 -9.58
N LEU A 78 -7.39 -16.40 -10.12
CA LEU A 78 -7.11 -17.16 -11.33
C LEU A 78 -6.47 -18.51 -10.94
N CYS A 79 -7.26 -19.57 -10.97
CA CYS A 79 -6.84 -20.89 -10.55
C CYS A 79 -7.34 -21.99 -11.49
N THR A 80 -6.85 -23.20 -11.27
CA THR A 80 -7.38 -24.40 -11.92
C THR A 80 -8.76 -24.75 -11.35
N PRO A 81 -9.61 -25.47 -12.11
CA PRO A 81 -10.98 -25.83 -11.68
C PRO A 81 -11.02 -26.54 -10.30
N GLU A 82 -9.99 -27.31 -9.98
CA GLU A 82 -9.86 -28.03 -8.69
C GLU A 82 -9.86 -27.08 -7.48
N LYS A 83 -9.33 -25.86 -7.63
CA LYS A 83 -9.23 -24.87 -6.55
C LYS A 83 -10.32 -23.80 -6.56
N GLU A 84 -11.24 -23.86 -7.52
CA GLU A 84 -12.32 -22.88 -7.59
C GLU A 84 -13.27 -22.95 -6.39
N ALA A 85 -13.58 -24.18 -5.93
CA ALA A 85 -14.44 -24.36 -4.75
C ALA A 85 -13.80 -23.79 -3.48
N GLU A 86 -12.49 -24.01 -3.30
CA GLU A 86 -11.71 -23.45 -2.19
C GLU A 86 -11.70 -21.92 -2.22
N ALA A 87 -11.46 -21.32 -3.40
CA ALA A 87 -11.44 -19.87 -3.58
C ALA A 87 -12.81 -19.23 -3.31
N LYS A 88 -13.91 -19.84 -3.75
CA LYS A 88 -15.28 -19.40 -3.48
C LYS A 88 -15.61 -19.45 -1.98
N ASN A 89 -15.24 -20.56 -1.31
CA ASN A 89 -15.46 -20.73 0.12
C ASN A 89 -14.65 -19.72 0.95
N ALA A 90 -13.45 -19.37 0.51
CA ALA A 90 -12.63 -18.32 1.14
C ALA A 90 -13.14 -16.90 0.88
N GLY A 91 -14.19 -16.74 0.08
CA GLY A 91 -14.86 -15.47 -0.15
C GLY A 91 -14.25 -14.61 -1.26
N ALA A 92 -13.63 -15.19 -2.28
CA ALA A 92 -13.22 -14.45 -3.47
C ALA A 92 -14.45 -13.88 -4.20
N ASP A 93 -14.32 -12.65 -4.73
CA ASP A 93 -15.43 -11.99 -5.43
C ASP A 93 -15.59 -12.55 -6.84
N PHE A 94 -14.47 -12.89 -7.48
CA PHE A 94 -14.43 -13.50 -8.80
C PHE A 94 -13.46 -14.68 -8.79
N VAL A 95 -13.89 -15.80 -9.39
CA VAL A 95 -13.08 -17.03 -9.48
C VAL A 95 -13.24 -17.64 -10.85
N GLY A 96 -12.15 -18.01 -11.49
CA GLY A 96 -12.14 -18.67 -12.80
C GLY A 96 -10.82 -18.47 -13.53
N LEU A 97 -10.68 -18.98 -14.73
CA LEU A 97 -9.46 -18.83 -15.52
C LEU A 97 -9.74 -18.25 -16.92
N GLU A 98 -10.26 -19.05 -17.84
CA GLU A 98 -10.32 -18.68 -19.28
C GLU A 98 -11.28 -17.52 -19.57
N GLU A 99 -12.42 -17.50 -18.88
CA GLU A 99 -13.39 -16.43 -18.99
C GLU A 99 -12.82 -15.07 -18.59
N PHE A 100 -12.06 -15.04 -17.48
CA PHE A 100 -11.47 -13.80 -16.98
C PHE A 100 -10.23 -13.39 -17.77
N VAL A 101 -9.46 -14.34 -18.31
CA VAL A 101 -8.38 -14.04 -19.25
C VAL A 101 -8.93 -13.30 -20.47
N THR A 102 -9.98 -13.83 -21.09
CA THR A 102 -10.63 -13.20 -22.25
C THR A 102 -11.24 -11.83 -21.90
N LYS A 103 -11.90 -11.69 -20.74
CA LYS A 103 -12.44 -10.41 -20.27
C LYS A 103 -11.34 -9.36 -20.06
N ILE A 104 -10.21 -9.75 -19.46
CA ILE A 104 -9.07 -8.86 -19.22
C ILE A 104 -8.40 -8.46 -20.54
N GLU A 105 -8.28 -9.37 -21.51
CA GLU A 105 -7.81 -9.04 -22.86
C GLU A 105 -8.73 -8.02 -23.54
N GLY A 106 -10.04 -8.12 -23.30
CA GLY A 106 -11.05 -7.13 -23.73
C GLY A 106 -11.02 -5.81 -22.94
N GLY A 107 -10.11 -5.66 -21.96
CA GLY A 107 -9.92 -4.42 -21.18
C GLY A 107 -10.69 -4.35 -19.86
N TRP A 108 -11.38 -5.42 -19.43
CA TRP A 108 -12.04 -5.45 -18.14
C TRP A 108 -11.02 -5.58 -17.00
N VAL A 109 -11.09 -4.67 -16.01
CA VAL A 109 -10.15 -4.60 -14.88
C VAL A 109 -10.83 -4.04 -13.61
N ASP A 110 -12.11 -4.35 -13.39
CA ASP A 110 -12.87 -3.91 -12.21
C ASP A 110 -12.55 -4.78 -10.98
N VAL A 111 -11.24 -4.91 -10.69
CA VAL A 111 -10.70 -5.67 -9.56
C VAL A 111 -9.53 -4.90 -8.94
N ASP A 112 -9.36 -5.06 -7.63
CA ASP A 112 -8.28 -4.40 -6.87
C ASP A 112 -7.05 -5.29 -6.72
N VAL A 113 -7.24 -6.61 -6.61
CA VAL A 113 -6.16 -7.59 -6.44
C VAL A 113 -6.45 -8.84 -7.25
N ILE A 114 -5.43 -9.35 -7.93
CA ILE A 114 -5.47 -10.63 -8.63
C ILE A 114 -4.56 -11.61 -7.92
N ILE A 115 -5.12 -12.74 -7.49
CA ILE A 115 -4.38 -13.87 -6.94
C ILE A 115 -4.32 -14.96 -8.00
N ALA A 116 -3.17 -15.60 -8.15
CA ALA A 116 -2.99 -16.64 -9.14
C ALA A 116 -2.25 -17.85 -8.57
N THR A 117 -2.58 -19.05 -9.04
CA THR A 117 -1.75 -20.22 -8.77
C THR A 117 -0.54 -20.24 -9.71
N PRO A 118 0.62 -20.78 -9.27
CA PRO A 118 1.81 -20.84 -10.11
C PRO A 118 1.59 -21.55 -11.45
N SER A 119 0.73 -22.56 -11.48
CA SER A 119 0.39 -23.34 -12.67
C SER A 119 -0.25 -22.54 -13.80
N VAL A 120 -1.00 -21.46 -13.48
CA VAL A 120 -1.67 -20.63 -14.48
C VAL A 120 -0.86 -19.38 -14.90
N MET A 121 0.27 -19.12 -14.26
CA MET A 121 1.12 -17.97 -14.57
C MET A 121 1.56 -17.88 -16.03
N PRO A 122 1.89 -18.97 -16.76
CA PRO A 122 2.22 -18.86 -18.18
C PRO A 122 1.09 -18.31 -19.04
N LYS A 123 -0.18 -18.61 -18.70
CA LYS A 123 -1.36 -18.07 -19.39
C LYS A 123 -1.55 -16.59 -19.07
N ILE A 124 -1.36 -16.21 -17.80
CA ILE A 124 -1.51 -14.81 -17.31
C ILE A 124 -0.39 -13.92 -17.83
N GLY A 125 0.79 -14.45 -18.12
CA GLY A 125 1.95 -13.70 -18.64
C GLY A 125 1.62 -12.88 -19.89
N LYS A 126 0.71 -13.35 -20.75
CA LYS A 126 0.22 -12.65 -21.95
C LYS A 126 -0.52 -11.34 -21.58
N LEU A 127 -1.17 -11.32 -20.42
CA LEU A 127 -1.92 -10.16 -19.91
C LEU A 127 -1.03 -9.07 -19.29
N GLY A 128 0.29 -9.29 -19.24
CA GLY A 128 1.24 -8.35 -18.62
C GLY A 128 1.19 -6.94 -19.20
N LYS A 129 0.83 -6.80 -20.50
CA LYS A 129 0.65 -5.49 -21.15
C LYS A 129 -0.55 -4.71 -20.59
N VAL A 130 -1.61 -5.39 -20.15
CA VAL A 130 -2.83 -4.78 -19.59
C VAL A 130 -2.73 -4.61 -18.08
N LEU A 131 -2.27 -5.64 -17.37
CA LEU A 131 -2.21 -5.68 -15.91
C LEU A 131 -0.99 -4.95 -15.33
N GLY A 132 0.14 -4.94 -16.06
CA GLY A 132 1.40 -4.34 -15.61
C GLY A 132 1.30 -2.86 -15.27
N PRO A 133 0.81 -1.98 -16.18
CA PRO A 133 0.67 -0.55 -15.93
C PRO A 133 -0.25 -0.22 -14.74
N ARG A 134 -1.21 -1.13 -14.44
CA ARG A 134 -2.17 -0.97 -13.35
C ARG A 134 -1.72 -1.58 -12.03
N ASN A 135 -0.51 -2.17 -11.97
CA ASN A 135 0.03 -2.90 -10.82
C ASN A 135 -0.85 -4.07 -10.35
N LEU A 136 -1.67 -4.64 -11.23
CA LEU A 136 -2.55 -5.78 -10.95
C LEU A 136 -1.89 -7.13 -11.26
N MET A 137 -0.70 -7.14 -11.87
CA MET A 137 0.00 -8.37 -12.22
C MET A 137 0.39 -9.16 -10.97
N PRO A 138 -0.04 -10.43 -10.84
CA PRO A 138 0.34 -11.28 -9.71
C PRO A 138 1.86 -11.45 -9.61
N ASN A 139 2.40 -11.43 -8.39
CA ASN A 139 3.83 -11.52 -8.14
C ASN A 139 4.11 -12.41 -6.90
N PRO A 140 5.04 -13.38 -6.99
CA PRO A 140 5.43 -14.19 -5.83
C PRO A 140 5.95 -13.38 -4.65
N LYS A 141 6.69 -12.28 -4.93
CA LYS A 141 7.24 -11.40 -3.88
C LYS A 141 6.17 -10.66 -3.06
N THR A 142 4.98 -10.49 -3.62
CA THR A 142 3.84 -9.87 -2.92
C THR A 142 2.87 -10.91 -2.36
N GLY A 143 3.20 -12.21 -2.47
CA GLY A 143 2.36 -13.30 -2.00
C GLY A 143 1.03 -13.44 -2.75
N THR A 144 0.91 -12.82 -3.95
CA THR A 144 -0.28 -12.95 -4.80
C THR A 144 -0.16 -14.12 -5.79
N VAL A 145 0.99 -14.81 -5.82
CA VAL A 145 1.17 -16.08 -6.52
C VAL A 145 1.46 -17.16 -5.47
N THR A 146 0.48 -17.99 -5.19
CA THR A 146 0.56 -19.03 -4.15
C THR A 146 -0.31 -20.24 -4.49
N ASN A 147 0.04 -21.38 -3.91
CA ASN A 147 -0.79 -22.57 -3.95
C ASN A 147 -1.90 -22.55 -2.90
N ASP A 148 -1.68 -21.86 -1.79
CA ASP A 148 -2.68 -21.65 -0.73
C ASP A 148 -3.50 -20.38 -1.03
N VAL A 149 -4.59 -20.60 -1.74
CA VAL A 149 -5.46 -19.52 -2.20
C VAL A 149 -6.28 -18.95 -1.05
N ALA A 150 -6.72 -19.81 -0.11
CA ALA A 150 -7.55 -19.37 1.00
C ALA A 150 -6.82 -18.41 1.94
N ALA A 151 -5.59 -18.74 2.32
CA ALA A 151 -4.75 -17.86 3.14
C ALA A 151 -4.48 -16.52 2.43
N ALA A 152 -4.18 -16.55 1.12
CA ALA A 152 -3.93 -15.32 0.38
C ALA A 152 -5.16 -14.39 0.29
N ILE A 153 -6.37 -14.94 0.12
CA ILE A 153 -7.62 -14.17 0.11
C ILE A 153 -7.85 -13.53 1.48
N ASN A 154 -7.70 -14.31 2.56
CA ASN A 154 -7.86 -13.82 3.93
C ASN A 154 -6.87 -12.72 4.25
N ASP A 155 -5.60 -12.86 3.86
CA ASP A 155 -4.56 -11.85 4.01
C ASP A 155 -4.91 -10.54 3.28
N VAL A 156 -5.35 -10.63 2.02
CA VAL A 156 -5.71 -9.45 1.21
C VAL A 156 -6.94 -8.75 1.78
N LYS A 157 -7.94 -9.49 2.23
CA LYS A 157 -9.14 -8.95 2.90
C LYS A 157 -8.82 -8.47 4.31
N GLY A 158 -7.87 -9.11 5.00
CA GLY A 158 -7.36 -8.71 6.32
C GLY A 158 -6.53 -7.42 6.32
N GLY A 159 -6.28 -6.81 5.16
CA GLY A 159 -5.57 -5.52 5.07
C GLY A 159 -4.11 -5.62 4.67
N LYS A 160 -3.70 -6.70 4.02
CA LYS A 160 -2.36 -6.80 3.43
C LYS A 160 -2.19 -5.76 2.33
N ILE A 161 -1.15 -4.94 2.46
CA ILE A 161 -0.73 -3.97 1.46
C ILE A 161 0.64 -4.31 0.90
N ALA A 162 0.84 -4.01 -0.37
CA ALA A 162 2.15 -4.07 -0.99
C ALA A 162 2.77 -2.68 -1.02
N PHE A 163 4.06 -2.59 -0.74
CA PHE A 163 4.82 -1.37 -0.88
C PHE A 163 6.01 -1.56 -1.81
N LYS A 164 6.37 -0.49 -2.50
CA LYS A 164 7.48 -0.46 -3.45
C LYS A 164 8.12 0.91 -3.41
N VAL A 165 9.44 0.94 -3.49
CA VAL A 165 10.20 2.19 -3.68
C VAL A 165 9.96 2.73 -5.09
N ASP A 166 9.72 4.02 -5.20
CA ASP A 166 9.61 4.74 -6.46
C ASP A 166 10.99 5.09 -7.05
N LYS A 167 11.01 5.80 -8.18
CA LYS A 167 12.25 6.19 -8.87
C LYS A 167 13.09 7.23 -8.10
N VAL A 168 12.53 7.85 -7.06
CA VAL A 168 13.16 8.91 -6.24
C VAL A 168 13.62 8.38 -4.88
N GLY A 169 13.36 7.10 -4.58
CA GLY A 169 13.71 6.48 -3.31
C GLY A 169 12.68 6.69 -2.20
N ILE A 170 11.42 6.93 -2.56
CA ILE A 170 10.33 7.12 -1.62
C ILE A 170 9.36 5.93 -1.67
N VAL A 171 8.90 5.49 -0.51
CA VAL A 171 7.79 4.53 -0.38
C VAL A 171 6.53 5.32 -0.07
N HIS A 172 5.47 5.05 -0.82
CA HIS A 172 4.13 5.60 -0.60
C HIS A 172 3.19 4.46 -0.23
N ALA A 173 2.49 4.58 0.89
CA ALA A 173 1.55 3.55 1.32
C ALA A 173 0.36 4.17 2.06
N SER A 174 -0.84 3.70 1.77
CA SER A 174 -2.05 4.06 2.48
C SER A 174 -2.18 3.21 3.73
N ILE A 175 -2.27 3.86 4.90
CA ILE A 175 -2.28 3.22 6.22
C ILE A 175 -3.67 3.19 6.86
N GLY A 176 -4.65 3.85 6.25
CA GLY A 176 -6.02 3.86 6.77
C GLY A 176 -6.87 4.99 6.21
N ARG A 177 -7.91 5.31 6.93
CA ARG A 177 -8.87 6.36 6.65
C ARG A 177 -8.93 7.38 7.78
N VAL A 178 -9.38 8.59 7.47
CA VAL A 178 -9.57 9.65 8.48
C VAL A 178 -10.65 9.27 9.50
N SER A 179 -11.60 8.41 9.13
CA SER A 179 -12.61 7.84 10.03
C SER A 179 -12.03 6.96 11.14
N PHE A 180 -10.83 6.40 10.95
CA PHE A 180 -10.18 5.57 11.97
C PHE A 180 -9.84 6.35 13.22
N ALA A 181 -9.82 5.66 14.38
CA ALA A 181 -9.27 6.22 15.61
C ALA A 181 -7.78 6.54 15.42
N PRO A 182 -7.26 7.62 16.04
CA PRO A 182 -5.85 8.01 15.90
C PRO A 182 -4.88 6.90 16.30
N GLU A 183 -5.23 6.11 17.31
CA GLU A 183 -4.43 4.99 17.80
C GLU A 183 -4.26 3.93 16.71
N LYS A 184 -5.33 3.59 15.97
CA LYS A 184 -5.30 2.63 14.85
C LYS A 184 -4.41 3.10 13.71
N ILE A 185 -4.43 4.41 13.41
CA ILE A 185 -3.55 5.02 12.40
C ILE A 185 -2.09 4.93 12.86
N ALA A 186 -1.82 5.21 14.14
CA ALA A 186 -0.46 5.13 14.70
C ALA A 186 0.07 3.69 14.69
N GLU A 187 -0.74 2.69 15.09
CA GLU A 187 -0.35 1.28 15.08
C GLU A 187 -0.08 0.77 13.65
N ASN A 188 -0.97 1.08 12.69
CA ASN A 188 -0.75 0.74 11.29
C ASN A 188 0.53 1.39 10.73
N SER A 189 0.80 2.64 11.11
CA SER A 189 2.03 3.35 10.71
C SER A 189 3.27 2.67 11.28
N GLN A 190 3.22 2.26 12.55
CA GLN A 190 4.31 1.58 13.23
C GLN A 190 4.64 0.25 12.56
N GLU A 191 3.62 -0.57 12.24
CA GLU A 191 3.82 -1.84 11.55
C GLU A 191 4.43 -1.67 10.16
N LEU A 192 3.96 -0.68 9.39
CA LEU A 192 4.55 -0.37 8.10
C LEU A 192 6.03 0.04 8.22
N LEU A 193 6.36 0.90 9.19
CA LEU A 193 7.73 1.33 9.45
C LEU A 193 8.61 0.16 9.85
N ASN A 194 8.15 -0.70 10.75
CA ASN A 194 8.86 -1.90 11.18
C ASN A 194 9.14 -2.84 9.98
N ALA A 195 8.16 -3.04 9.09
CA ALA A 195 8.34 -3.86 7.90
C ALA A 195 9.38 -3.27 6.93
N ILE A 196 9.39 -1.95 6.76
CA ILE A 196 10.37 -1.26 5.91
C ILE A 196 11.77 -1.31 6.51
N ILE A 197 11.91 -1.16 7.82
CA ILE A 197 13.20 -1.27 8.52
C ILE A 197 13.76 -2.69 8.38
N LYS A 198 12.92 -3.72 8.56
CA LYS A 198 13.31 -5.12 8.35
C LYS A 198 13.74 -5.41 6.90
N ALA A 199 13.16 -4.70 5.93
CA ALA A 199 13.48 -4.85 4.51
C ALA A 199 14.75 -4.08 4.08
N LYS A 200 15.52 -3.49 5.02
CA LYS A 200 16.75 -2.75 4.71
C LYS A 200 17.76 -3.65 3.99
N PRO A 201 18.23 -3.30 2.77
CA PRO A 201 19.25 -4.06 2.08
C PRO A 201 20.60 -3.88 2.76
N SER A 202 21.42 -4.92 2.79
CA SER A 202 22.80 -4.86 3.31
C SER A 202 23.71 -3.90 2.51
N SER A 203 23.40 -3.68 1.25
CA SER A 203 24.11 -2.75 0.36
C SER A 203 23.80 -1.27 0.62
N SER A 204 22.79 -0.95 1.45
CA SER A 204 22.46 0.43 1.81
C SER A 204 23.42 0.98 2.85
N LYS A 205 24.24 1.96 2.44
CA LYS A 205 25.20 2.66 3.32
C LYS A 205 24.61 3.99 3.82
N GLY A 206 24.95 4.38 5.04
CA GLY A 206 24.52 5.64 5.63
C GLY A 206 23.12 5.61 6.23
N THR A 207 22.50 6.80 6.35
CA THR A 207 21.17 6.95 6.96
C THR A 207 20.09 6.34 6.07
N TYR A 208 19.43 5.30 6.56
CA TYR A 208 18.41 4.57 5.82
C TYR A 208 17.07 5.34 5.75
N LEU A 209 16.57 5.80 6.91
CA LEU A 209 15.36 6.63 6.99
C LEU A 209 15.75 8.11 6.92
N LYS A 210 15.57 8.73 5.77
CA LYS A 210 15.90 10.17 5.57
C LYS A 210 14.78 11.10 5.99
N GLY A 211 13.55 10.66 5.92
CA GLY A 211 12.39 11.47 6.31
C GLY A 211 11.11 10.65 6.23
N ILE A 212 10.18 10.95 7.12
CA ILE A 212 8.86 10.34 7.16
C ILE A 212 7.85 11.49 7.18
N SER A 213 6.80 11.40 6.37
CA SER A 213 5.70 12.35 6.40
C SER A 213 4.37 11.63 6.28
N MET A 214 3.37 12.13 7.01
CA MET A 214 1.99 11.66 6.99
C MET A 214 1.09 12.75 6.40
N ALA A 215 0.17 12.37 5.55
CA ALA A 215 -0.80 13.29 4.97
C ALA A 215 -2.14 12.60 4.76
N SER A 216 -3.22 13.37 4.78
CA SER A 216 -4.51 12.93 4.22
C SER A 216 -4.70 13.52 2.82
N THR A 217 -5.69 13.02 2.09
CA THR A 217 -6.01 13.54 0.76
C THR A 217 -6.20 15.07 0.81
N MET A 218 -5.43 15.80 0.00
CA MET A 218 -5.43 17.27 -0.11
C MET A 218 -4.93 18.04 1.14
N SER A 219 -4.46 17.38 2.20
CA SER A 219 -3.92 18.05 3.39
C SER A 219 -2.44 18.45 3.21
N PRO A 220 -1.91 19.35 4.06
CA PRO A 220 -0.46 19.51 4.20
C PRO A 220 0.19 18.21 4.73
N GLY A 221 1.46 18.00 4.42
CA GLY A 221 2.25 16.92 4.99
C GLY A 221 2.71 17.26 6.41
N ILE A 222 2.61 16.30 7.31
CA ILE A 222 3.09 16.38 8.70
C ILE A 222 4.42 15.62 8.76
N ALA A 223 5.50 16.30 9.10
CA ALA A 223 6.81 15.67 9.28
C ALA A 223 6.84 14.86 10.59
N ILE A 224 7.30 13.61 10.50
CA ILE A 224 7.42 12.70 11.64
C ILE A 224 8.88 12.56 12.03
N ASP A 225 9.17 12.53 13.33
CA ASP A 225 10.52 12.36 13.84
C ASP A 225 11.07 10.96 13.48
N THR A 226 12.15 10.96 12.70
CA THR A 226 12.83 9.73 12.28
C THR A 226 13.72 9.15 13.38
N LYS A 227 14.15 9.95 14.36
CA LYS A 227 15.08 9.51 15.43
C LYS A 227 14.49 8.40 16.28
N ALA A 228 13.17 8.38 16.45
CA ALA A 228 12.47 7.33 17.20
C ALA A 228 12.56 5.94 16.54
N PHE A 229 13.00 5.84 15.28
CA PHE A 229 13.05 4.60 14.48
C PHE A 229 14.46 4.24 14.00
N VAL A 230 15.45 5.09 14.28
CA VAL A 230 16.86 4.83 13.96
C VAL A 230 17.51 4.32 15.23
N ASN A 231 17.73 3.00 15.30
CA ASN A 231 18.65 2.35 16.23
C ASN A 231 20.04 2.29 15.60
#